data_204cd1322887389908458dc4b0632e71
#
_entry.id   204cd1322887389908458dc4b0632e71
#
_cell.length_a   1.000
_cell.length_b   1.000
_cell.length_c   1.000
_cell.angle_alpha   90.00
_cell.angle_beta   90.00
_cell.angle_gamma   90.00
#
_symmetry.space_group_name_H-M   'P 1'
#
loop_
_entity.id
_entity.type
_entity.pdbx_description
1 polymer ?
#
loop_
_entity_poly.entity_id
_entity_poly.type
_entity_poly.pdbx_seq_one_letter_code
_entity_poly.pdbx_strand_id
1 'polypeptide(L)'
;MAEIRWIKLRIDMFDDEKIKIIQSMPEGDAILVIWIRIIALAGKCNAGGLVLVEDEFPYTAEMLSVIFGKPLATVRLALKTFEKFRMIESTEKGLYITNFDKHQNIEGMDKIREQNRIRKQRE
;
A
#
# COMPACT_ATOMS: atom_id res chain seq x y z
N MET A 1 -3.41 -21.69 1.22
CA MET A 1 -4.10 -20.41 1.39
C MET A 1 -4.20 -19.65 0.09
N ALA A 2 -5.33 -18.98 -0.10
CA ALA A 2 -5.50 -18.17 -1.30
C ALA A 2 -4.63 -16.91 -1.21
N GLU A 3 -3.91 -16.64 -2.28
CA GLU A 3 -3.03 -15.48 -2.36
C GLU A 3 -3.67 -14.38 -3.20
N ILE A 4 -3.43 -13.14 -2.81
CA ILE A 4 -3.82 -11.99 -3.61
C ILE A 4 -2.71 -11.75 -4.62
N ARG A 5 -3.05 -11.82 -5.91
CA ARG A 5 -2.07 -11.71 -6.99
C ARG A 5 -2.14 -10.42 -7.77
N TRP A 6 -3.12 -9.59 -7.49
CA TRP A 6 -3.31 -8.33 -8.19
C TRP A 6 -3.94 -7.30 -7.28
N ILE A 7 -3.75 -6.06 -7.60
CA ILE A 7 -4.37 -4.93 -6.93
C ILE A 7 -5.21 -4.15 -7.93
N LYS A 8 -6.11 -3.34 -7.41
CA LYS A 8 -7.00 -2.52 -8.21
C LYS A 8 -6.44 -1.10 -8.31
N LEU A 9 -6.39 -0.57 -9.52
CA LEU A 9 -6.11 0.84 -9.74
C LEU A 9 -7.35 1.45 -10.38
N ARG A 10 -7.85 2.54 -9.81
CA ARG A 10 -9.02 3.21 -10.35
C ARG A 10 -8.68 3.87 -11.68
N ILE A 11 -9.60 3.81 -12.62
CA ILE A 11 -9.38 4.46 -13.92
C ILE A 11 -9.32 5.98 -13.80
N ASP A 12 -9.89 6.55 -12.74
CA ASP A 12 -9.87 7.98 -12.47
C ASP A 12 -8.77 8.39 -11.49
N MET A 13 -7.82 7.52 -11.22
CA MET A 13 -6.71 7.79 -10.30
C MET A 13 -5.98 9.08 -10.65
N PHE A 14 -5.74 9.31 -11.93
CA PHE A 14 -4.98 10.47 -12.38
C PHE A 14 -5.79 11.77 -12.36
N ASP A 15 -7.08 11.68 -12.10
CA ASP A 15 -7.94 12.86 -11.92
C ASP A 15 -7.97 13.32 -10.46
N ASP A 16 -7.42 12.53 -9.54
CA ASP A 16 -7.35 12.87 -8.13
C ASP A 16 -6.37 14.03 -7.93
N GLU A 17 -6.80 15.05 -7.18
CA GLU A 17 -5.99 16.23 -6.92
C GLU A 17 -4.66 15.90 -6.26
N LYS A 18 -4.67 14.96 -5.31
CA LYS A 18 -3.44 14.56 -4.61
C LYS A 18 -2.44 13.96 -5.58
N ILE A 19 -2.91 13.11 -6.48
CA ILE A 19 -2.04 12.50 -7.49
C ILE A 19 -1.50 13.56 -8.45
N LYS A 20 -2.34 14.51 -8.87
CA LYS A 20 -1.89 15.60 -9.74
C LYS A 20 -0.81 16.45 -9.08
N ILE A 21 -0.99 16.76 -7.80
CA ILE A 21 0.00 17.53 -7.04
C ILE A 21 1.30 16.75 -6.95
N ILE A 22 1.23 15.46 -6.64
CA ILE A 22 2.42 14.58 -6.56
C ILE A 22 3.17 14.59 -7.89
N GLN A 23 2.46 14.43 -9.01
CA GLN A 23 3.09 14.41 -10.31
C GLN A 23 3.75 15.74 -10.69
N SER A 24 3.27 16.85 -10.14
CA SER A 24 3.85 18.17 -10.39
C SER A 24 5.12 18.43 -9.58
N MET A 25 5.41 17.60 -8.58
CA MET A 25 6.59 17.75 -7.73
C MET A 25 7.86 17.31 -8.45
N PRO A 26 9.04 17.83 -8.04
CA PRO A 26 10.29 17.24 -8.48
C PRO A 26 10.27 15.74 -8.11
N GLU A 27 10.70 14.89 -9.04
CA GLU A 27 10.65 13.44 -8.89
C GLU A 27 9.22 12.89 -8.70
N GLY A 28 8.22 13.64 -9.16
CA GLY A 28 6.83 13.24 -9.00
C GLY A 28 6.50 11.87 -9.56
N ASP A 29 7.05 11.54 -10.74
CA ASP A 29 6.79 10.23 -11.35
C ASP A 29 7.40 9.10 -10.50
N ALA A 30 8.59 9.32 -9.93
CA ALA A 30 9.21 8.34 -9.05
C ALA A 30 8.37 8.16 -7.77
N ILE A 31 7.87 9.25 -7.22
CA ILE A 31 7.00 9.22 -6.03
C ILE A 31 5.71 8.45 -6.34
N LEU A 32 5.13 8.67 -7.52
CA LEU A 32 3.93 7.96 -7.94
C LEU A 32 4.19 6.46 -8.07
N VAL A 33 5.33 6.07 -8.65
CA VAL A 33 5.71 4.66 -8.75
C VAL A 33 5.86 4.05 -7.36
N ILE A 34 6.46 4.79 -6.43
CA ILE A 34 6.59 4.32 -5.04
C ILE A 34 5.20 4.09 -4.42
N TRP A 35 4.25 4.97 -4.69
CA TRP A 35 2.87 4.81 -4.21
C TRP A 35 2.26 3.51 -4.72
N ILE A 36 2.36 3.25 -6.01
CA ILE A 36 1.82 2.03 -6.62
C ILE A 36 2.50 0.79 -6.04
N ARG A 37 3.82 0.85 -5.83
CA ARG A 37 4.57 -0.26 -5.23
C ARG A 37 4.16 -0.53 -3.78
N ILE A 38 3.87 0.52 -3.02
CA ILE A 38 3.39 0.36 -1.64
C ILE A 38 2.02 -0.32 -1.64
N ILE A 39 1.12 0.08 -2.55
CA ILE A 39 -0.18 -0.56 -2.67
C ILE A 39 -0.02 -2.05 -3.03
N ALA A 40 0.87 -2.35 -3.97
CA ALA A 40 1.13 -3.74 -4.36
C ALA A 40 1.69 -4.55 -3.19
N LEU A 41 2.60 -3.95 -2.43
CA LEU A 41 3.17 -4.60 -1.25
C LEU A 41 2.12 -4.87 -0.19
N ALA A 42 1.23 -3.91 0.06
CA ALA A 42 0.12 -4.08 0.99
C ALA A 42 -0.84 -5.17 0.52
N GLY A 43 -1.06 -5.26 -0.79
CA GLY A 43 -1.87 -6.35 -1.37
C GLY A 43 -1.23 -7.71 -1.12
N LYS A 44 0.08 -7.78 -1.29
CA LYS A 44 0.84 -9.01 -1.02
C LYS A 44 0.72 -9.42 0.45
N CYS A 45 0.79 -8.46 1.37
CA CYS A 45 0.64 -8.71 2.80
C CYS A 45 -0.78 -9.15 3.15
N ASN A 46 -1.78 -8.66 2.42
CA ASN A 46 -3.19 -8.93 2.66
C ASN A 46 -3.58 -8.79 4.14
N ALA A 47 -3.12 -7.70 4.74
CA ALA A 47 -3.31 -7.40 6.17
C ALA A 47 -4.15 -6.14 6.39
N GLY A 48 -5.13 -5.91 5.52
CA GLY A 48 -6.07 -4.79 5.64
C GLY A 48 -5.45 -3.42 5.40
N GLY A 49 -4.29 -3.38 4.74
CA GLY A 49 -3.59 -2.14 4.45
C GLY A 49 -2.30 -1.95 5.23
N LEU A 50 -2.01 -2.83 6.19
CA LEU A 50 -0.72 -2.84 6.88
C LEU A 50 0.35 -3.39 5.95
N VAL A 51 1.52 -2.79 5.99
CA VAL A 51 2.67 -3.17 5.17
C VAL A 51 3.74 -3.73 6.10
N LEU A 52 3.85 -5.06 6.12
CA LEU A 52 4.72 -5.78 7.05
C LEU A 52 5.63 -6.76 6.32
N VAL A 53 6.85 -6.94 6.85
CA VAL A 53 7.78 -7.96 6.38
C VAL A 53 7.34 -9.29 6.99
N GLU A 54 6.99 -10.26 6.14
CA GLU A 54 6.58 -11.59 6.57
C GLU A 54 5.49 -11.57 7.66
N ASP A 55 4.59 -10.58 7.57
CA ASP A 55 3.47 -10.39 8.50
C ASP A 55 3.89 -10.09 9.95
N GLU A 56 5.15 -9.74 10.17
CA GLU A 56 5.69 -9.53 11.52
C GLU A 56 6.29 -8.16 11.76
N PHE A 57 7.14 -7.71 10.84
CA PHE A 57 7.97 -6.52 11.07
C PHE A 57 7.57 -5.36 10.19
N PRO A 58 7.52 -4.13 10.71
CA PRO A 58 7.26 -2.98 9.85
C PRO A 58 8.43 -2.73 8.90
N TYR A 59 8.12 -2.27 7.69
CA TYR A 59 9.15 -1.84 6.75
C TYR A 59 9.69 -0.49 7.16
N THR A 60 11.02 -0.34 7.12
CA THR A 60 11.67 0.96 7.29
C THR A 60 11.85 1.62 5.92
N ALA A 61 12.12 2.93 5.92
CA ALA A 61 12.40 3.64 4.66
C ALA A 61 13.62 3.03 3.96
N GLU A 62 14.62 2.62 4.72
CA GLU A 62 15.82 1.98 4.17
C GLU A 62 15.48 0.67 3.46
N MET A 63 14.64 -0.13 4.06
CA MET A 63 14.20 -1.40 3.45
C MET A 63 13.42 -1.15 2.17
N LEU A 64 12.51 -0.18 2.20
CA LEU A 64 11.73 0.18 1.03
C LEU A 64 12.61 0.71 -0.10
N SER A 65 13.66 1.48 0.25
CA SER A 65 14.62 1.97 -0.72
C SER A 65 15.28 0.81 -1.48
N VAL A 66 15.67 -0.23 -0.75
CA VAL A 66 16.30 -1.40 -1.35
C VAL A 66 15.33 -2.16 -2.26
N ILE A 67 14.15 -2.51 -1.75
CA ILE A 67 13.22 -3.34 -2.52
C ILE A 67 12.57 -2.62 -3.68
N PHE A 68 12.44 -1.29 -3.60
CA PHE A 68 11.89 -0.49 -4.70
C PHE A 68 12.95 -0.04 -5.70
N GLY A 69 14.23 -0.17 -5.33
CA GLY A 69 15.31 0.30 -6.20
C GLY A 69 15.28 1.80 -6.39
N LYS A 70 14.95 2.55 -5.35
CA LYS A 70 14.87 4.01 -5.38
C LYS A 70 15.78 4.63 -4.33
N PRO A 71 16.34 5.84 -4.58
CA PRO A 71 17.18 6.50 -3.58
C PRO A 71 16.43 6.71 -2.27
N LEU A 72 17.12 6.53 -1.16
CA LEU A 72 16.53 6.68 0.17
C LEU A 72 15.87 8.04 0.35
N ALA A 73 16.51 9.10 -0.14
CA ALA A 73 15.95 10.45 -0.04
C ALA A 73 14.61 10.57 -0.75
N THR A 74 14.47 9.93 -1.91
CA THR A 74 13.24 9.92 -2.68
C THR A 74 12.16 9.14 -1.94
N VAL A 75 12.52 7.99 -1.36
CA VAL A 75 11.57 7.19 -0.59
C VAL A 75 11.07 7.97 0.64
N ARG A 76 11.99 8.62 1.37
CA ARG A 76 11.62 9.43 2.52
C ARG A 76 10.70 10.58 2.14
N LEU A 77 11.00 11.26 1.03
CA LEU A 77 10.15 12.33 0.51
C LEU A 77 8.76 11.79 0.15
N ALA A 78 8.71 10.64 -0.50
CA ALA A 78 7.45 10.01 -0.89
C ALA A 78 6.60 9.69 0.34
N LEU A 79 7.18 9.02 1.33
CA LEU A 79 6.46 8.66 2.56
C LEU A 79 5.92 9.89 3.28
N LYS A 80 6.74 10.93 3.37
CA LYS A 80 6.35 12.18 4.01
C LYS A 80 5.20 12.85 3.27
N THR A 81 5.24 12.82 1.94
CA THR A 81 4.19 13.37 1.09
C THR A 81 2.88 12.61 1.27
N PHE A 82 2.94 11.28 1.25
CA PHE A 82 1.75 10.44 1.44
C PHE A 82 1.13 10.65 2.81
N GLU A 83 1.96 10.77 3.84
CA GLU A 83 1.50 11.02 5.20
C GLU A 83 0.83 12.40 5.31
N LYS A 84 1.43 13.41 4.70
CA LYS A 84 0.89 14.77 4.67
C LYS A 84 -0.50 14.80 4.01
N PHE A 85 -0.69 14.04 2.94
CA PHE A 85 -1.97 13.95 2.23
C PHE A 85 -2.91 12.89 2.83
N ARG A 86 -2.53 12.30 3.95
CA ARG A 86 -3.32 11.29 4.65
C ARG A 86 -3.59 10.04 3.80
N MET A 87 -2.68 9.74 2.91
CA MET A 87 -2.75 8.52 2.11
C MET A 87 -2.22 7.33 2.90
N ILE A 88 -1.31 7.58 3.84
CA ILE A 88 -0.77 6.57 4.75
C ILE A 88 -0.75 7.11 6.17
N GLU A 89 -0.64 6.19 7.13
CA GLU A 89 -0.45 6.49 8.55
C GLU A 89 0.67 5.62 9.10
N SER A 90 1.51 6.21 9.95
CA SER A 90 2.48 5.43 10.72
C SER A 90 1.81 4.98 12.01
N THR A 91 1.70 3.68 12.20
CA THR A 91 1.07 3.11 13.39
C THR A 91 2.11 2.31 14.19
N GLU A 92 1.75 1.91 15.42
CA GLU A 92 2.62 1.06 16.23
C GLU A 92 2.92 -0.27 15.53
N LYS A 93 1.99 -0.75 14.71
CA LYS A 93 2.15 -2.00 13.98
C LYS A 93 2.93 -1.84 12.68
N GLY A 94 3.07 -0.61 12.20
CA GLY A 94 3.77 -0.32 10.96
C GLY A 94 3.02 0.66 10.08
N LEU A 95 3.42 0.70 8.82
CA LEU A 95 2.82 1.58 7.82
C LEU A 95 1.45 1.05 7.41
N TYR A 96 0.45 1.92 7.46
CA TYR A 96 -0.93 1.58 7.11
C TYR A 96 -1.40 2.47 5.97
N ILE A 97 -1.96 1.86 4.93
CA ILE A 97 -2.56 2.61 3.82
C ILE A 97 -3.99 2.96 4.20
N THR A 98 -4.26 4.26 4.29
CA THR A 98 -5.58 4.76 4.69
C THR A 98 -6.67 4.27 3.73
N ASN A 99 -7.74 3.73 4.30
CA ASN A 99 -8.89 3.22 3.53
C ASN A 99 -8.53 2.17 2.48
N PHE A 100 -7.47 1.37 2.74
CA PHE A 100 -7.02 0.35 1.80
C PHE A 100 -8.15 -0.58 1.38
N ASP A 101 -8.89 -1.14 2.33
CA ASP A 101 -9.97 -2.08 2.02
C ASP A 101 -11.08 -1.44 1.21
N LYS A 102 -11.39 -0.17 1.49
CA LYS A 102 -12.40 0.57 0.75
C LYS A 102 -11.98 0.79 -0.70
N HIS A 103 -10.72 1.19 -0.92
CA HIS A 103 -10.20 1.48 -2.26
C HIS A 103 -9.89 0.21 -3.04
N GLN A 104 -9.45 -0.83 -2.35
CA GLN A 104 -9.10 -2.10 -2.97
C GLN A 104 -10.24 -3.09 -2.95
N ASN A 105 -11.43 -2.69 -2.50
CA ASN A 105 -12.60 -3.55 -2.35
C ASN A 105 -12.81 -4.44 -3.59
N ILE A 106 -11.90 -5.37 -3.72
CA ILE A 106 -11.90 -6.37 -4.77
C ILE A 106 -12.70 -7.53 -4.22
N GLU A 107 -13.78 -7.89 -4.91
CA GLU A 107 -14.62 -9.01 -4.48
C GLU A 107 -13.81 -10.25 -4.14
N GLY A 108 -12.72 -10.48 -4.92
CA GLY A 108 -11.85 -11.61 -4.66
C GLY A 108 -11.17 -11.56 -3.31
N MET A 109 -10.71 -10.39 -2.88
CA MET A 109 -10.08 -10.22 -1.57
C MET A 109 -11.06 -10.46 -0.45
N ASP A 110 -12.24 -9.87 -0.55
CA ASP A 110 -13.27 -10.03 0.46
C ASP A 110 -13.75 -11.48 0.54
N LYS A 111 -13.95 -12.12 -0.61
CA LYS A 111 -14.34 -13.53 -0.65
C LYS A 111 -13.29 -14.44 -0.04
N ILE A 112 -12.02 -14.18 -0.33
CA ILE A 112 -10.93 -14.98 0.22
C ILE A 112 -10.87 -14.83 1.74
N ARG A 113 -11.00 -13.62 2.25
CA ARG A 113 -11.01 -13.37 3.71
C ARG A 113 -12.21 -14.03 4.36
N GLU A 114 -13.37 -13.92 3.75
CA GLU A 114 -14.60 -14.53 4.26
C GLU A 114 -14.49 -16.04 4.27
N GLN A 115 -13.99 -16.63 3.20
CA GLN A 115 -13.79 -18.09 3.12
C GLN A 115 -12.82 -18.56 4.19
N ASN A 116 -11.74 -17.84 4.40
CA ASN A 116 -10.76 -18.21 5.44
C ASN A 116 -11.38 -18.10 6.84
N ARG A 117 -12.21 -17.10 7.08
CA ARG A 117 -12.90 -16.94 8.36
C ARG A 117 -13.85 -18.09 8.60
N ILE A 118 -14.67 -18.45 7.61
CA ILE A 118 -15.63 -19.55 7.70
C ILE A 118 -14.88 -20.86 7.93
N ARG A 119 -13.77 -21.06 7.22
CA ARG A 119 -12.96 -22.26 7.36
C ARG A 119 -12.45 -22.41 8.79
N LYS A 120 -11.98 -21.34 9.40
CA LYS A 120 -11.52 -21.35 10.79
C LYS A 120 -12.64 -21.67 11.78
N GLN A 121 -13.85 -21.20 11.51
CA GLN A 121 -15.00 -21.44 12.37
C GLN A 121 -15.47 -22.90 12.30
N ARG A 122 -15.26 -23.57 11.17
CA ARG A 122 -15.66 -24.96 10.97
C ARG A 122 -14.67 -25.97 11.55
N GLU A 123 -13.44 -25.52 11.75
CA GLU A 123 -12.41 -26.35 12.35
C GLU A 123 -12.50 -26.29 13.87
#